data_dcf0d0649c9447b8cb6515f08857d19e
#
_entry.id   dcf0d0649c9447b8cb6515f08857d19e
#
_cell.length_a   1.000
_cell.length_b   1.000
_cell.length_c   1.000
_cell.angle_alpha   90.00
_cell.angle_beta   90.00
_cell.angle_gamma   90.00
#
_symmetry.space_group_name_H-M   'P 1'
#
loop_
_entity.id
_entity.type
_entity.pdbx_description
1 polymer ?
#
loop_
_entity_poly.entity_id
_entity_poly.type
_entity_poly.pdbx_seq_one_letter_code
_entity_poly.pdbx_strand_id
1 'polypeptide(L)'
;MIARDESQHLQISQRIINNYREYENDKEMLQVIKEEQQNIVDMYGSAVEQEKKWAEYLFKDGSMIGLNDKLLSNYVEWIANKRMKSIGLKPAYDQPANTNPLPWTEHWLNSRSLQNAPQETEIESYVIGGIKQDIKKDTFEGFKL
;
A
#
# COMPACT_ATOMS: atom_id res chain seq x y z
N MET A 1 -3.60 -0.42 -9.06
CA MET A 1 -4.39 0.81 -8.89
C MET A 1 -4.53 1.18 -7.42
N ILE A 2 -5.31 0.45 -6.62
CA ILE A 2 -5.51 0.74 -5.19
C ILE A 2 -4.18 1.01 -4.45
N ALA A 3 -3.17 0.15 -4.61
CA ALA A 3 -1.87 0.32 -3.96
C ALA A 3 -1.15 1.63 -4.29
N ARG A 4 -1.37 2.19 -5.48
CA ARG A 4 -0.80 3.48 -5.88
C ARG A 4 -1.51 4.64 -5.18
N ASP A 5 -2.84 4.60 -5.15
CA ASP A 5 -3.66 5.64 -4.54
C ASP A 5 -3.40 5.67 -3.02
N GLU A 6 -3.35 4.51 -2.38
CA GLU A 6 -2.97 4.38 -0.97
C GLU A 6 -1.53 4.86 -0.70
N SER A 7 -0.61 4.69 -1.64
CA SER A 7 0.74 5.25 -1.52
C SER A 7 0.74 6.76 -1.52
N GLN A 8 -0.14 7.43 -2.26
CA GLN A 8 -0.26 8.89 -2.26
C GLN A 8 -0.84 9.38 -0.93
N HIS A 9 -1.91 8.77 -0.44
CA HIS A 9 -2.50 9.09 0.86
C HIS A 9 -1.47 8.96 1.99
N LEU A 10 -0.71 7.87 1.97
CA LEU A 10 0.34 7.64 2.95
C LEU A 10 1.46 8.70 2.86
N GLN A 11 1.91 9.06 1.66
CA GLN A 11 2.94 10.08 1.46
C GLN A 11 2.49 11.46 1.97
N ILE A 12 1.23 11.83 1.74
CA ILE A 12 0.65 13.08 2.25
C ILE A 12 0.69 13.10 3.78
N SER A 13 0.20 12.04 4.42
CA SER A 13 0.17 11.93 5.88
C SER A 13 1.58 11.97 6.49
N GLN A 14 2.52 11.24 5.89
CA GLN A 14 3.92 11.26 6.31
C GLN A 14 4.55 12.66 6.15
N ARG A 15 4.25 13.35 5.05
CA ARG A 15 4.75 14.70 4.80
C ARG A 15 4.22 15.70 5.83
N ILE A 16 2.95 15.60 6.21
CA ILE A 16 2.36 16.46 7.24
C ILE A 16 3.09 16.29 8.57
N ILE A 17 3.25 15.05 9.05
CA ILE A 17 3.94 14.76 10.31
C ILE A 17 5.39 15.25 10.28
N ASN A 18 6.10 14.99 9.20
CA ASN A 18 7.50 15.40 9.06
C ASN A 18 7.65 16.93 8.96
N ASN A 19 6.70 17.63 8.34
CA ASN A 19 6.71 19.09 8.29
C ASN A 19 6.60 19.70 9.68
N TYR A 20 5.73 19.18 10.56
CA TYR A 20 5.65 19.68 11.95
C TYR A 20 6.98 19.49 12.68
N ARG A 21 7.67 18.38 12.45
CA ARG A 21 8.99 18.11 13.06
C ARG A 21 10.12 18.96 12.49
N GLU A 22 10.11 19.17 11.17
CA GLU A 22 11.18 19.89 10.46
C GLU A 22 11.15 21.39 10.75
N TYR A 23 9.95 21.97 10.77
CA TYR A 23 9.81 23.43 10.91
C TYR A 23 9.56 23.91 12.34
N GLU A 24 9.25 22.98 13.24
CA GLU A 24 8.94 23.28 14.65
C GLU A 24 7.99 24.47 14.83
N ASN A 25 7.11 24.66 13.86
CA ASN A 25 6.24 25.84 13.73
C ASN A 25 4.97 25.76 14.60
N ASP A 26 4.72 24.61 15.21
CA ASP A 26 3.58 24.35 16.07
C ASP A 26 4.01 23.47 17.25
N LYS A 27 4.25 24.12 18.39
CA LYS A 27 4.72 23.45 19.61
C LYS A 27 3.67 22.53 20.22
N GLU A 28 2.40 22.87 20.08
CA GLU A 28 1.29 22.07 20.59
C GLU A 28 1.18 20.76 19.78
N MET A 29 1.25 20.85 18.46
CA MET A 29 1.24 19.68 17.59
C MET A 29 2.47 18.79 17.81
N LEU A 30 3.66 19.35 18.01
CA LEU A 30 4.86 18.61 18.33
C LEU A 30 4.72 17.84 19.65
N GLN A 31 4.09 18.46 20.65
CA GLN A 31 3.81 17.80 21.91
C GLN A 31 2.84 16.63 21.74
N VAL A 32 1.75 16.80 20.99
CA VAL A 32 0.80 15.72 20.66
C VAL A 32 1.49 14.57 19.92
N ILE A 33 2.30 14.85 18.91
CA ILE A 33 3.06 13.82 18.17
C ILE A 33 3.96 13.01 19.11
N LYS A 34 4.53 13.66 20.11
CA LYS A 34 5.42 13.02 21.07
C LYS A 34 4.66 12.17 22.10
N GLU A 35 3.53 12.66 22.57
CA GLU A 35 2.65 11.95 23.51
C GLU A 35 2.02 10.71 22.87
N GLU A 36 1.59 10.82 21.62
CA GLU A 36 0.93 9.76 20.87
C GLU A 36 1.91 8.74 20.24
N GLN A 37 3.21 8.95 20.39
CA GLN A 37 4.22 8.10 19.75
C GLN A 37 4.05 6.61 20.08
N GLN A 38 3.77 6.27 21.35
CA GLN A 38 3.58 4.89 21.78
C GLN A 38 2.29 4.30 21.20
N ASN A 39 1.21 5.07 21.20
CA ASN A 39 -0.06 4.64 20.60
C ASN A 39 0.12 4.31 19.11
N ILE A 40 0.89 5.11 18.39
CA ILE A 40 1.20 4.85 16.97
C ILE A 40 2.00 3.54 16.82
N VAL A 41 2.99 3.29 17.68
CA VAL A 41 3.76 2.02 17.66
C VAL A 41 2.84 0.83 17.93
N ASP A 42 1.94 0.94 18.88
CA ASP A 42 0.99 -0.13 19.24
C ASP A 42 -0.01 -0.40 18.10
N MET A 43 -0.45 0.64 17.39
CA MET A 43 -1.28 0.50 16.19
C MET A 43 -0.54 -0.25 15.07
N TYR A 44 0.73 0.05 14.82
CA TYR A 44 1.56 -0.71 13.89
C TYR A 44 1.68 -2.17 14.32
N GLY A 45 1.92 -2.42 15.60
CA GLY A 45 1.98 -3.77 16.16
C GLY A 45 0.70 -4.56 15.92
N SER A 46 -0.44 -3.95 16.21
CA SER A 46 -1.75 -4.56 16.00
C SER A 46 -2.01 -4.90 14.52
N ALA A 47 -1.67 -3.99 13.60
CA ALA A 47 -1.82 -4.21 12.17
C ALA A 47 -0.91 -5.36 11.68
N VAL A 48 0.35 -5.40 12.12
CA VAL A 48 1.29 -6.48 11.77
C VAL A 48 0.78 -7.84 12.25
N GLU A 49 0.30 -7.93 13.48
CA GLU A 49 -0.24 -9.17 14.02
C GLU A 49 -1.50 -9.63 13.28
N GLN A 50 -2.35 -8.72 12.86
CA GLN A 50 -3.51 -9.03 12.03
C GLN A 50 -3.09 -9.60 10.67
N GLU A 51 -2.12 -8.98 10.01
CA GLU A 51 -1.61 -9.42 8.71
C GLU A 51 -0.89 -10.77 8.80
N LYS A 52 -0.16 -11.04 9.89
CA LYS A 52 0.43 -12.37 10.13
C LYS A 52 -0.61 -13.47 10.28
N LYS A 53 -1.67 -13.21 11.06
CA LYS A 53 -2.79 -14.16 11.18
C LYS A 53 -3.46 -14.42 9.84
N TRP A 54 -3.57 -13.37 9.02
CA TRP A 54 -4.07 -13.49 7.65
C TRP A 54 -3.14 -14.33 6.77
N ALA A 55 -1.83 -14.15 6.87
CA ALA A 55 -0.84 -14.97 6.18
C ALA A 55 -0.94 -16.46 6.57
N GLU A 56 -1.01 -16.75 7.86
CA GLU A 56 -1.22 -18.12 8.38
C GLU A 56 -2.50 -18.74 7.81
N TYR A 57 -3.59 -17.98 7.79
CA TYR A 57 -4.87 -18.45 7.24
C TYR A 57 -4.79 -18.75 5.75
N LEU A 58 -4.14 -17.87 4.96
CA LEU A 58 -3.99 -18.05 3.52
C LEU A 58 -3.19 -19.29 3.15
N PHE A 59 -2.17 -19.62 3.94
CA PHE A 59 -1.27 -20.72 3.66
C PHE A 59 -1.50 -21.97 4.52
N LYS A 60 -2.64 -22.06 5.22
CA LYS A 60 -2.98 -23.20 6.08
C LYS A 60 -3.01 -24.55 5.35
N ASP A 61 -3.36 -24.53 4.07
CA ASP A 61 -3.49 -25.75 3.24
C ASP A 61 -2.30 -25.95 2.31
N GLY A 62 -1.27 -25.11 2.38
CA GLY A 62 -0.03 -25.22 1.59
C GLY A 62 0.52 -23.90 1.12
N SER A 63 1.74 -23.94 0.58
CA SER A 63 2.47 -22.78 0.10
C SER A 63 2.43 -22.69 -1.43
N MET A 64 2.64 -21.48 -1.95
CA MET A 64 2.86 -21.23 -3.38
C MET A 64 4.35 -21.12 -3.68
N ILE A 65 4.72 -21.29 -4.95
CA ILE A 65 6.10 -21.08 -5.39
C ILE A 65 6.50 -19.62 -5.13
N GLY A 66 7.53 -19.44 -4.29
CA GLY A 66 8.06 -18.11 -3.95
C GLY A 66 7.20 -17.30 -2.98
N LEU A 67 6.16 -17.90 -2.38
CA LEU A 67 5.31 -17.24 -1.39
C LEU A 67 4.76 -18.24 -0.36
N ASN A 68 4.98 -17.97 0.91
CA ASN A 68 4.45 -18.73 2.04
C ASN A 68 4.15 -17.77 3.22
N ASP A 69 3.56 -18.30 4.27
CA ASP A 69 3.23 -17.57 5.51
C ASP A 69 4.43 -16.83 6.11
N LYS A 70 5.58 -17.49 6.20
CA LYS A 70 6.80 -16.92 6.76
C LYS A 70 7.36 -15.77 5.93
N LEU A 71 7.42 -15.94 4.60
CA LEU A 71 7.90 -14.89 3.70
C LEU A 71 6.96 -13.68 3.72
N LEU A 72 5.64 -13.92 3.75
CA LEU A 72 4.66 -12.85 3.81
C LEU A 72 4.73 -12.13 5.17
N SER A 73 4.87 -12.84 6.28
CA SER A 73 5.04 -12.27 7.60
C SER A 73 6.31 -11.41 7.70
N ASN A 74 7.43 -11.90 7.18
CA ASN A 74 8.68 -11.13 7.12
C ASN A 74 8.52 -9.85 6.28
N TYR A 75 7.79 -9.93 5.18
CA TYR A 75 7.51 -8.78 4.33
C TYR A 75 6.64 -7.73 5.04
N VAL A 76 5.62 -8.15 5.78
CA VAL A 76 4.76 -7.26 6.59
C VAL A 76 5.60 -6.52 7.64
N GLU A 77 6.46 -7.22 8.36
CA GLU A 77 7.38 -6.61 9.34
C GLU A 77 8.36 -5.63 8.68
N TRP A 78 8.92 -6.01 7.55
CA TRP A 78 9.82 -5.14 6.78
C TRP A 78 9.13 -3.86 6.31
N ILE A 79 7.90 -3.96 5.77
CA ILE A 79 7.10 -2.80 5.37
C ILE A 79 6.78 -1.93 6.60
N ALA A 80 6.37 -2.52 7.72
CA ALA A 80 6.08 -1.78 8.95
C ALA A 80 7.31 -0.97 9.41
N ASN A 81 8.49 -1.59 9.48
CA ASN A 81 9.75 -0.91 9.79
C ASN A 81 10.01 0.27 8.86
N LYS A 82 9.81 0.09 7.56
CA LYS A 82 10.01 1.13 6.54
C LYS A 82 9.05 2.30 6.74
N ARG A 83 7.79 2.02 7.08
CA ARG A 83 6.76 3.03 7.36
C ARG A 83 7.01 3.75 8.68
N MET A 84 7.34 3.03 9.74
CA MET A 84 7.73 3.62 11.03
C MET A 84 8.91 4.58 10.86
N LYS A 85 9.96 4.16 10.15
CA LYS A 85 11.12 5.00 9.88
C LYS A 85 10.75 6.27 9.10
N SER A 86 9.82 6.19 8.14
CA SER A 86 9.42 7.34 7.31
C SER A 86 8.70 8.45 8.09
N ILE A 87 8.15 8.14 9.26
CA ILE A 87 7.55 9.11 10.20
C ILE A 87 8.43 9.34 11.44
N GLY A 88 9.72 8.97 11.39
CA GLY A 88 10.68 9.23 12.44
C GLY A 88 10.58 8.31 13.68
N LEU A 89 9.87 7.18 13.57
CA LEU A 89 9.86 6.15 14.61
C LEU A 89 11.02 5.17 14.44
N LYS A 90 11.41 4.52 15.53
CA LYS A 90 12.38 3.43 15.48
C LYS A 90 11.73 2.17 14.91
N PRO A 91 12.41 1.42 14.02
CA PRO A 91 11.97 0.09 13.61
C PRO A 91 11.73 -0.82 14.82
N ALA A 92 10.64 -1.57 14.81
CA ALA A 92 10.25 -2.45 15.92
C ALA A 92 10.57 -3.93 15.65
N TYR A 93 10.85 -4.30 14.40
CA TYR A 93 11.04 -5.69 13.98
C TYR A 93 12.48 -5.94 13.54
N ASP A 94 12.99 -7.15 13.81
CA ASP A 94 14.32 -7.58 13.39
C ASP A 94 14.32 -8.03 11.91
N GLN A 95 14.16 -7.04 11.02
CA GLN A 95 14.17 -7.25 9.57
C GLN A 95 15.24 -6.36 8.93
N PRO A 96 16.05 -6.89 8.00
CA PRO A 96 17.09 -6.12 7.32
C PRO A 96 16.47 -4.93 6.56
N ALA A 97 16.91 -3.72 6.86
CA ALA A 97 16.32 -2.50 6.30
C ALA A 97 16.38 -2.43 4.76
N ASN A 98 17.46 -3.00 4.18
CA ASN A 98 17.76 -2.88 2.75
C ASN A 98 17.43 -4.13 1.92
N THR A 99 16.87 -5.16 2.55
CA THR A 99 16.56 -6.43 1.86
C THR A 99 15.08 -6.69 1.91
N ASN A 100 14.42 -6.48 0.77
CA ASN A 100 13.00 -6.82 0.63
C ASN A 100 12.83 -8.35 0.65
N PRO A 101 12.08 -8.93 1.59
CA PRO A 101 11.81 -10.38 1.63
C PRO A 101 11.06 -10.92 0.41
N LEU A 102 10.32 -10.03 -0.28
CA LEU A 102 9.56 -10.35 -1.50
C LEU A 102 9.94 -9.37 -2.62
N PRO A 103 11.15 -9.49 -3.22
CA PRO A 103 11.66 -8.49 -4.17
C PRO A 103 10.79 -8.33 -5.43
N TRP A 104 10.06 -9.35 -5.83
CA TRP A 104 9.13 -9.27 -6.97
C TRP A 104 7.97 -8.29 -6.74
N THR A 105 7.63 -7.97 -5.48
CA THR A 105 6.58 -6.97 -5.17
C THR A 105 6.96 -5.57 -5.64
N GLU A 106 8.23 -5.23 -5.69
CA GLU A 106 8.70 -3.93 -6.16
C GLU A 106 8.39 -3.70 -7.63
N HIS A 107 8.48 -4.76 -8.44
CA HIS A 107 8.10 -4.69 -9.85
C HIS A 107 6.63 -4.36 -10.04
N TRP A 108 5.75 -4.99 -9.25
CA TRP A 108 4.31 -4.78 -9.33
C TRP A 108 3.84 -3.46 -8.70
N LEU A 109 4.57 -2.97 -7.69
CA LEU A 109 4.27 -1.70 -7.03
C LEU A 109 4.89 -0.49 -7.74
N ASN A 110 5.76 -0.71 -8.73
CA ASN A 110 6.36 0.36 -9.49
C ASN A 110 5.31 1.00 -10.41
N SER A 111 4.89 2.22 -10.05
CA SER A 111 3.87 2.99 -10.78
C SER A 111 4.19 3.26 -12.25
N ARG A 112 5.47 3.19 -12.64
CA ARG A 112 5.89 3.41 -14.04
C ARG A 112 5.53 2.24 -14.96
N SER A 113 5.34 1.05 -14.41
CA SER A 113 4.97 -0.16 -15.17
C SER A 113 3.49 -0.51 -15.03
N LEU A 114 2.76 0.16 -14.14
CA LEU A 114 1.33 -0.08 -13.96
C LEU A 114 0.54 0.64 -15.07
N GLN A 115 -0.40 -0.09 -15.65
CA GLN A 115 -1.39 0.49 -16.54
C GLN A 115 -2.22 1.51 -15.76
N ASN A 116 -2.25 2.75 -16.22
CA ASN A 116 -3.01 3.82 -15.57
C ASN A 116 -4.52 3.53 -15.62
N ALA A 117 -5.25 4.01 -14.61
CA ALA A 117 -6.69 3.91 -14.63
C ALA A 117 -7.29 4.80 -15.74
N PRO A 118 -8.46 4.45 -16.28
CA PRO A 118 -9.13 5.23 -17.31
C PRO A 118 -9.31 6.72 -16.96
N GLN A 119 -9.60 7.00 -15.69
CA GLN A 119 -9.77 8.36 -15.19
C GLN A 119 -8.46 9.15 -15.03
N GLU A 120 -7.31 8.48 -15.14
CA GLU A 120 -5.99 9.07 -14.94
C GLU A 120 -5.20 9.24 -16.23
N THR A 121 -5.75 8.74 -17.34
CA THR A 121 -5.16 8.82 -18.67
C THR A 121 -6.12 9.49 -19.63
N GLU A 122 -5.56 10.20 -20.59
CA GLU A 122 -6.34 10.65 -21.73
C GLU A 122 -6.92 9.43 -22.49
N ILE A 123 -8.06 9.60 -23.10
CA ILE A 123 -8.81 8.54 -23.83
C ILE A 123 -7.92 7.86 -24.88
N GLU A 124 -6.95 8.58 -25.44
CA GLU A 124 -6.00 8.09 -26.45
C GLU A 124 -5.07 6.99 -25.94
N SER A 125 -4.82 6.90 -24.62
CA SER A 125 -4.00 5.86 -24.02
C SER A 125 -4.80 4.62 -23.59
N TYR A 126 -6.10 4.62 -23.81
CA TYR A 126 -6.96 3.49 -23.54
C TYR A 126 -6.76 2.43 -24.62
N VAL A 127 -6.37 1.22 -24.23
CA VAL A 127 -6.31 0.10 -25.15
C VAL A 127 -7.72 -0.36 -25.47
N ILE A 128 -8.34 0.27 -26.47
CA ILE A 128 -9.71 0.00 -26.93
C ILE A 128 -9.88 -1.49 -27.36
N GLY A 129 -8.80 -2.15 -27.75
CA GLY A 129 -8.80 -3.57 -28.14
C GLY A 129 -9.01 -4.58 -27.02
N GLY A 130 -9.01 -4.16 -25.73
CA GLY A 130 -9.29 -5.02 -24.58
C GLY A 130 -10.77 -5.10 -24.20
N ILE A 131 -11.61 -4.20 -24.71
CA ILE A 131 -13.04 -4.19 -24.44
C ILE A 131 -13.73 -4.97 -25.56
N LYS A 132 -14.33 -6.09 -25.22
CA LYS A 132 -15.16 -6.84 -26.13
C LYS A 132 -16.39 -6.01 -26.48
N GLN A 133 -16.40 -5.42 -27.66
CA GLN A 133 -17.55 -4.69 -28.18
C GLN A 133 -18.53 -5.70 -28.80
N ASP A 134 -19.43 -6.20 -28.00
CA ASP A 134 -20.54 -7.07 -28.42
C ASP A 134 -21.85 -6.31 -28.64
N ILE A 135 -21.81 -4.98 -28.48
CA ILE A 135 -22.94 -4.11 -28.81
C ILE A 135 -22.98 -3.94 -30.32
N LYS A 136 -23.99 -4.50 -30.96
CA LYS A 136 -24.30 -4.32 -32.36
C LYS A 136 -25.31 -3.17 -32.52
N LYS A 137 -25.44 -2.65 -33.77
CA LYS A 137 -26.31 -1.52 -34.10
C LYS A 137 -27.78 -1.78 -33.72
N ASP A 138 -28.18 -3.03 -33.63
CA ASP A 138 -29.53 -3.52 -33.35
C ASP A 138 -29.72 -4.05 -31.91
N THR A 139 -28.69 -4.00 -31.07
CA THR A 139 -28.74 -4.54 -29.70
C THR A 139 -29.86 -3.89 -28.85
N PHE A 140 -30.27 -2.70 -29.18
CA PHE A 140 -31.32 -1.95 -28.47
C PHE A 140 -32.61 -1.77 -29.28
N GLU A 141 -32.72 -2.42 -30.45
CA GLU A 141 -33.97 -2.45 -31.19
C GLU A 141 -35.04 -3.21 -30.39
N GLY A 142 -36.03 -2.48 -29.94
CA GLY A 142 -37.11 -3.03 -29.09
C GLY A 142 -37.22 -2.44 -27.71
N PHE A 143 -36.23 -1.74 -27.23
CA PHE A 143 -36.35 -0.92 -26.01
C PHE A 143 -37.00 0.41 -26.34
N LYS A 144 -38.28 0.57 -25.96
CA LYS A 144 -38.94 1.88 -25.96
C LYS A 144 -38.56 2.56 -24.63
N LEU A 145 -37.90 3.72 -24.72
CA LEU A 145 -37.76 4.67 -23.62
C LEU A 145 -39.08 5.35 -23.34
#